data_d503510eebcc6221f54cc511c650b16a
#
_entry.id   d503510eebcc6221f54cc511c650b16a
#
_cell.length_a   1.000
_cell.length_b   1.000
_cell.length_c   1.000
_cell.angle_alpha   90.00
_cell.angle_beta   90.00
_cell.angle_gamma   90.00
#
_symmetry.space_group_name_H-M   'P 1'
#
loop_
_entity.id
_entity.type
_entity.pdbx_description
1 polymer ?
#
loop_
_entity_poly.entity_id
_entity_poly.type
_entity_poly.pdbx_seq_one_letter_code
_entity_poly.pdbx_strand_id
1 'polypeptide(L)'
;MSEQCPDILRCNPQDLRQAMSIHTRKITDACRDKDCVEDLRVYLTVSSQQTLDSAANVRVRSAQLLHTYIDVEPVAFDRNHYCIDITFYYRILADAVIGTCRPATLSGLSVFSKRAVLCGEDSRAHIFTSDTRIEEADGCTVFSSNRPTAVVEADALN
;
A
#
# COMPACT_ATOMS: atom_id res chain seq x y z
N MET A 1 22.10 -44.74 -0.66
CA MET A 1 20.75 -44.33 -1.06
C MET A 1 20.89 -43.03 -1.82
N SER A 2 20.86 -43.11 -3.14
CA SER A 2 20.99 -41.95 -4.04
C SER A 2 19.62 -41.30 -4.21
N GLU A 3 19.44 -40.12 -3.69
CA GLU A 3 18.29 -39.28 -3.98
C GLU A 3 18.29 -38.87 -5.45
N GLN A 4 17.35 -39.43 -6.20
CA GLN A 4 17.09 -38.99 -7.56
C GLN A 4 16.41 -37.63 -7.52
N CYS A 5 17.08 -36.61 -8.04
CA CYS A 5 16.47 -35.34 -8.40
C CYS A 5 15.26 -35.58 -9.31
N PRO A 6 14.11 -34.94 -9.06
CA PRO A 6 12.96 -35.04 -9.95
C PRO A 6 13.33 -34.48 -11.33
N ASP A 7 12.93 -35.22 -12.36
CA ASP A 7 13.13 -34.87 -13.76
C ASP A 7 12.65 -33.46 -14.05
N ILE A 8 13.60 -32.57 -14.33
CA ILE A 8 13.30 -31.27 -14.92
C ILE A 8 12.61 -31.56 -16.25
N LEU A 9 11.36 -31.11 -16.39
CA LEU A 9 10.56 -31.16 -17.59
C LEU A 9 11.42 -30.80 -18.81
N ARG A 10 11.89 -31.82 -19.55
CA ARG A 10 12.57 -31.63 -20.84
C ARG A 10 11.49 -31.27 -21.85
N CYS A 11 11.19 -29.98 -22.00
CA CYS A 11 10.38 -29.50 -23.10
C CYS A 11 11.13 -29.81 -24.42
N ASN A 12 10.52 -30.63 -25.26
CA ASN A 12 11.03 -30.85 -26.60
C ASN A 12 10.83 -29.54 -27.39
N PRO A 13 11.89 -28.95 -27.99
CA PRO A 13 11.76 -27.72 -28.77
C PRO A 13 10.73 -27.80 -29.91
N GLN A 14 10.42 -29.01 -30.39
CA GLN A 14 9.42 -29.23 -31.46
C GLN A 14 7.98 -29.10 -30.98
N ASP A 15 7.74 -29.16 -29.66
CA ASP A 15 6.39 -29.01 -29.09
C ASP A 15 6.06 -27.54 -28.79
N LEU A 16 7.05 -26.62 -28.89
CA LEU A 16 6.84 -25.21 -28.72
C LEU A 16 6.27 -24.56 -29.98
N ARG A 17 4.93 -24.59 -30.08
CA ARG A 17 4.21 -23.95 -31.20
C ARG A 17 4.15 -22.43 -31.08
N GLN A 18 4.37 -21.88 -29.88
CA GLN A 18 4.31 -20.47 -29.62
C GLN A 18 5.22 -20.08 -28.45
N ALA A 19 6.15 -19.15 -28.66
CA ALA A 19 6.95 -18.57 -27.60
C ALA A 19 6.29 -17.27 -27.12
N MET A 20 6.17 -17.13 -25.79
CA MET A 20 5.66 -15.92 -25.16
C MET A 20 6.76 -15.30 -24.32
N SER A 21 7.02 -13.99 -24.51
CA SER A 21 7.97 -13.27 -23.68
C SER A 21 7.25 -12.75 -22.43
N ILE A 22 7.85 -12.98 -21.27
CA ILE A 22 7.34 -12.51 -19.99
C ILE A 22 8.37 -11.54 -19.39
N HIS A 23 7.92 -10.34 -19.00
CA HIS A 23 8.69 -9.41 -18.21
C HIS A 23 8.13 -9.41 -16.78
N THR A 24 8.96 -9.81 -15.81
CA THR A 24 8.56 -9.94 -14.41
C THR A 24 9.52 -9.19 -13.50
N ARG A 25 9.04 -8.83 -12.29
CA ARG A 25 9.87 -8.29 -11.21
C ARG A 25 10.14 -9.39 -10.19
N LYS A 26 11.37 -9.41 -9.64
CA LYS A 26 11.73 -10.31 -8.54
C LYS A 26 11.26 -9.68 -7.23
N ILE A 27 10.58 -10.46 -6.39
CA ILE A 27 10.32 -10.09 -5.00
C ILE A 27 11.57 -10.47 -4.20
N THR A 28 12.20 -9.50 -3.54
CA THR A 28 13.39 -9.72 -2.73
C THR A 28 13.05 -10.07 -1.29
N ASP A 29 11.99 -9.47 -0.75
CA ASP A 29 11.50 -9.72 0.59
C ASP A 29 10.02 -9.37 0.70
N ALA A 30 9.32 -9.93 1.69
CA ALA A 30 7.92 -9.66 1.96
C ALA A 30 7.59 -9.89 3.43
N CYS A 31 6.75 -9.05 4.01
CA CYS A 31 6.19 -9.28 5.33
C CYS A 31 4.66 -9.25 5.28
N ARG A 32 4.04 -9.95 6.23
CA ARG A 32 2.59 -9.89 6.47
C ARG A 32 2.37 -9.49 7.91
N ASP A 33 1.46 -8.56 8.10
CA ASP A 33 1.11 -8.09 9.43
C ASP A 33 -0.39 -7.84 9.53
N LYS A 34 -0.90 -7.82 10.78
CA LYS A 34 -2.29 -7.53 11.11
C LYS A 34 -2.31 -6.65 12.34
N ASP A 35 -2.74 -5.42 12.18
CA ASP A 35 -2.88 -4.46 13.26
C ASP A 35 -4.34 -4.36 13.72
N CYS A 36 -4.53 -4.24 15.03
CA CYS A 36 -5.76 -3.78 15.64
C CYS A 36 -5.48 -2.39 16.19
N VAL A 37 -6.05 -1.37 15.56
CA VAL A 37 -5.83 0.02 15.95
C VAL A 37 -7.01 0.49 16.77
N GLU A 38 -6.75 0.82 18.03
CA GLU A 38 -7.71 1.41 18.97
C GLU A 38 -7.53 2.92 19.02
N ASP A 39 -8.59 3.65 19.38
CA ASP A 39 -8.60 5.12 19.59
C ASP A 39 -8.08 5.94 18.40
N LEU A 40 -8.29 5.44 17.18
CA LEU A 40 -7.88 6.14 15.99
C LEU A 40 -8.66 7.45 15.81
N ARG A 41 -7.93 8.57 15.73
CA ARG A 41 -8.55 9.90 15.54
C ARG A 41 -9.24 10.00 14.19
N VAL A 42 -10.47 10.51 14.20
CA VAL A 42 -11.26 10.78 13.00
C VAL A 42 -11.40 12.30 12.83
N TYR A 43 -10.96 12.80 11.68
CA TYR A 43 -11.10 14.21 11.30
C TYR A 43 -12.40 14.39 10.53
N LEU A 44 -13.31 15.19 11.08
CA LEU A 44 -14.62 15.44 10.51
C LEU A 44 -14.63 16.73 9.67
N THR A 45 -15.58 16.82 8.73
CA THR A 45 -15.91 18.09 8.09
C THR A 45 -16.64 18.99 9.09
N VAL A 46 -16.66 20.30 8.83
CA VAL A 46 -17.36 21.26 9.72
C VAL A 46 -18.82 20.89 9.91
N SER A 47 -19.51 20.49 8.83
CA SER A 47 -20.91 20.06 8.89
C SER A 47 -21.11 18.78 9.68
N SER A 48 -20.21 17.80 9.53
CA SER A 48 -20.24 16.54 10.29
C SER A 48 -19.97 16.81 11.78
N GLN A 49 -19.09 17.75 12.10
CA GLN A 49 -18.81 18.14 13.48
C GLN A 49 -20.05 18.77 14.15
N GLN A 50 -20.72 19.69 13.47
CA GLN A 50 -21.96 20.30 13.99
C GLN A 50 -23.06 19.26 14.23
N THR A 51 -23.17 18.27 13.35
CA THR A 51 -24.08 17.16 13.51
C THR A 51 -23.72 16.29 14.70
N LEU A 52 -22.43 16.02 14.90
CA LEU A 52 -21.91 15.26 16.03
C LEU A 52 -22.19 15.97 17.36
N ASP A 53 -21.99 17.29 17.42
CA ASP A 53 -22.20 18.08 18.63
C ASP A 53 -23.68 18.08 19.11
N SER A 54 -24.61 17.85 18.17
CA SER A 54 -26.05 17.74 18.47
C SER A 54 -26.53 16.30 18.65
N ALA A 55 -25.68 15.30 18.45
CA ALA A 55 -26.04 13.90 18.50
C ALA A 55 -26.11 13.36 19.93
N ALA A 56 -27.15 12.60 20.24
CA ALA A 56 -27.26 11.88 21.50
C ALA A 56 -26.45 10.58 21.52
N ASN A 57 -26.21 9.99 20.33
CA ASN A 57 -25.44 8.76 20.18
C ASN A 57 -24.83 8.70 18.77
N VAL A 58 -23.67 8.06 18.67
CA VAL A 58 -22.96 7.85 17.39
C VAL A 58 -22.52 6.40 17.28
N ARG A 59 -22.75 5.81 16.10
CA ARG A 59 -22.34 4.44 15.80
C ARG A 59 -21.51 4.42 14.52
N VAL A 60 -20.30 3.91 14.59
CA VAL A 60 -19.49 3.64 13.39
C VAL A 60 -20.18 2.58 12.55
N ARG A 61 -20.29 2.84 11.25
CA ARG A 61 -20.90 1.93 10.26
C ARG A 61 -19.85 1.16 9.49
N SER A 62 -18.83 1.86 8.99
CA SER A 62 -17.78 1.25 8.18
C SER A 62 -16.51 2.09 8.15
N ALA A 63 -15.40 1.41 7.95
CA ALA A 63 -14.12 1.99 7.58
C ALA A 63 -13.75 1.50 6.17
N GLN A 64 -13.33 2.42 5.29
CA GLN A 64 -12.94 2.11 3.93
C GLN A 64 -11.55 2.67 3.67
N LEU A 65 -10.61 1.82 3.23
CA LEU A 65 -9.30 2.28 2.78
C LEU A 65 -9.48 3.09 1.48
N LEU A 66 -9.02 4.34 1.50
CA LEU A 66 -9.10 5.25 0.35
C LEU A 66 -7.81 5.25 -0.45
N HIS A 67 -6.71 5.35 0.25
CA HIS A 67 -5.39 5.52 -0.35
C HIS A 67 -4.30 5.04 0.61
N THR A 68 -3.17 4.67 0.03
CA THR A 68 -1.96 4.34 0.79
C THR A 68 -0.78 5.07 0.16
N TYR A 69 -0.07 5.85 0.97
CA TYR A 69 1.20 6.47 0.59
C TYR A 69 2.34 5.57 1.08
N ILE A 70 3.33 5.36 0.23
CA ILE A 70 4.49 4.49 0.53
C ILE A 70 5.75 5.29 0.23
N ASP A 71 6.62 5.38 1.22
CA ASP A 71 7.96 5.92 1.06
C ASP A 71 9.01 4.84 1.34
N VAL A 72 10.13 4.87 0.59
CA VAL A 72 11.20 3.87 0.68
C VAL A 72 12.52 4.57 0.87
N GLU A 73 13.12 4.38 2.04
CA GLU A 73 14.41 4.97 2.40
C GLU A 73 15.45 3.89 2.75
N PRO A 74 16.71 4.05 2.33
CA PRO A 74 17.76 3.13 2.74
C PRO A 74 18.02 3.27 4.25
N VAL A 75 18.24 2.15 4.93
CA VAL A 75 18.63 2.15 6.34
C VAL A 75 20.09 2.61 6.45
N ALA A 76 20.34 3.60 7.33
CA ALA A 76 21.68 4.11 7.55
C ALA A 76 22.62 3.00 8.07
N PHE A 77 23.79 2.87 7.47
CA PHE A 77 24.85 1.90 7.82
C PHE A 77 24.48 0.41 7.62
N ASP A 78 23.31 0.12 7.06
CA ASP A 78 22.90 -1.26 6.77
C ASP A 78 22.57 -1.40 5.26
N ARG A 79 23.50 -2.02 4.55
CA ARG A 79 23.35 -2.22 3.10
C ARG A 79 22.29 -3.28 2.83
N ASN A 80 21.50 -3.04 1.79
CA ASN A 80 20.43 -3.94 1.34
C ASN A 80 19.23 -4.02 2.29
N HIS A 81 19.11 -3.11 3.27
CA HIS A 81 17.89 -2.93 4.04
C HIS A 81 17.27 -1.56 3.79
N TYR A 82 15.96 -1.56 3.66
CA TYR A 82 15.15 -0.37 3.37
C TYR A 82 14.06 -0.23 4.40
N CYS A 83 13.92 0.98 4.89
CA CYS A 83 12.79 1.39 5.71
C CYS A 83 11.64 1.77 4.78
N ILE A 84 10.49 1.17 5.00
CA ILE A 84 9.28 1.41 4.23
C ILE A 84 8.28 2.07 5.16
N ASP A 85 8.04 3.35 4.95
CA ASP A 85 7.04 4.13 5.66
C ASP A 85 5.72 4.10 4.89
N ILE A 86 4.69 3.57 5.54
CA ILE A 86 3.39 3.35 4.92
C ILE A 86 2.36 4.17 5.68
N THR A 87 1.64 5.04 4.97
CA THR A 87 0.55 5.84 5.54
C THR A 87 -0.76 5.46 4.87
N PHE A 88 -1.70 4.98 5.67
CA PHE A 88 -3.03 4.56 5.23
C PHE A 88 -4.04 5.66 5.52
N TYR A 89 -4.89 5.95 4.56
CA TYR A 89 -5.98 6.92 4.67
C TYR A 89 -7.33 6.20 4.60
N TYR A 90 -8.10 6.30 5.67
CA TYR A 90 -9.41 5.64 5.78
C TYR A 90 -10.53 6.67 5.77
N ARG A 91 -11.58 6.38 5.03
CA ARG A 91 -12.88 7.04 5.20
C ARG A 91 -13.69 6.30 6.24
N ILE A 92 -14.08 7.01 7.28
CA ILE A 92 -14.96 6.48 8.34
C ILE A 92 -16.36 7.03 8.10
N LEU A 93 -17.31 6.12 8.04
CA LEU A 93 -18.74 6.45 8.01
C LEU A 93 -19.38 6.08 9.34
N ALA A 94 -20.13 7.00 9.92
CA ALA A 94 -20.85 6.80 11.15
C ALA A 94 -22.29 7.34 11.04
N ASP A 95 -23.17 6.81 11.87
CA ASP A 95 -24.56 7.26 12.01
C ASP A 95 -24.70 7.97 13.34
N ALA A 96 -25.18 9.22 13.28
CA ALA A 96 -25.48 10.05 14.43
C ALA A 96 -27.00 10.09 14.67
N VAL A 97 -27.43 9.77 15.87
CA VAL A 97 -28.85 9.81 16.28
C VAL A 97 -29.13 11.15 16.95
N ILE A 98 -30.00 11.94 16.33
CA ILE A 98 -30.45 13.25 16.85
C ILE A 98 -31.92 13.14 17.22
N GLY A 99 -32.23 13.09 18.53
CA GLY A 99 -33.59 12.91 19.01
C GLY A 99 -34.25 11.63 18.52
N THR A 100 -35.51 11.73 18.06
CA THR A 100 -36.31 10.61 17.51
C THR A 100 -36.26 10.53 15.98
N CYS A 101 -35.43 11.34 15.35
CA CYS A 101 -35.34 11.46 13.90
C CYS A 101 -34.50 10.34 13.27
N ARG A 102 -34.57 10.24 11.94
CA ARG A 102 -33.73 9.35 11.17
C ARG A 102 -32.27 9.68 11.42
N PRO A 103 -31.38 8.66 11.59
CA PRO A 103 -29.96 8.90 11.79
C PRO A 103 -29.34 9.73 10.65
N ALA A 104 -28.52 10.69 11.02
CA ALA A 104 -27.72 11.47 10.07
C ALA A 104 -26.38 10.75 9.84
N THR A 105 -25.95 10.71 8.59
CA THR A 105 -24.66 10.10 8.25
C THR A 105 -23.52 11.11 8.42
N LEU A 106 -22.52 10.73 9.20
CA LEU A 106 -21.26 11.44 9.35
C LEU A 106 -20.18 10.80 8.48
N SER A 107 -19.32 11.63 7.91
CA SER A 107 -18.14 11.18 7.18
C SER A 107 -16.91 11.87 7.71
N GLY A 108 -15.84 11.11 7.94
CA GLY A 108 -14.56 11.61 8.39
C GLY A 108 -13.40 10.88 7.75
N LEU A 109 -12.22 11.46 7.90
CA LEU A 109 -10.93 10.91 7.48
C LEU A 109 -10.16 10.45 8.70
N SER A 110 -9.54 9.29 8.61
CA SER A 110 -8.61 8.79 9.62
C SER A 110 -7.30 8.39 8.96
N VAL A 111 -6.20 8.56 9.68
CA VAL A 111 -4.86 8.30 9.17
C VAL A 111 -4.12 7.39 10.14
N PHE A 112 -3.54 6.34 9.61
CA PHE A 112 -2.69 5.41 10.36
C PHE A 112 -1.38 5.22 9.61
N SER A 113 -0.25 5.29 10.32
CA SER A 113 1.07 5.09 9.71
C SER A 113 1.78 3.93 10.35
N LYS A 114 2.52 3.19 9.54
CA LYS A 114 3.29 2.02 9.94
C LYS A 114 4.63 2.01 9.24
N ARG A 115 5.63 1.46 9.90
CA ARG A 115 6.99 1.28 9.37
C ARG A 115 7.35 -0.19 9.32
N ALA A 116 7.95 -0.62 8.22
CA ALA A 116 8.55 -1.94 8.06
C ALA A 116 9.99 -1.80 7.57
N VAL A 117 10.85 -2.75 7.94
CA VAL A 117 12.21 -2.84 7.40
C VAL A 117 12.31 -4.14 6.62
N LEU A 118 12.62 -4.06 5.35
CA LEU A 118 12.71 -5.20 4.45
C LEU A 118 14.05 -5.19 3.70
N CYS A 119 14.47 -6.38 3.27
CA CYS A 119 15.64 -6.54 2.42
C CYS A 119 15.31 -6.14 0.98
N GLY A 120 16.23 -5.41 0.34
CA GLY A 120 16.12 -5.02 -1.05
C GLY A 120 17.49 -4.96 -1.70
N GLU A 121 17.52 -4.98 -3.03
CA GLU A 121 18.75 -4.80 -3.81
C GLU A 121 18.57 -3.61 -4.73
N ASP A 122 19.57 -2.73 -4.77
CA ASP A 122 19.59 -1.66 -5.77
C ASP A 122 19.70 -2.26 -7.17
N SER A 123 18.87 -1.80 -8.08
CA SER A 123 18.96 -2.22 -9.47
C SER A 123 20.24 -1.68 -10.11
N ARG A 124 20.99 -2.55 -10.75
CA ARG A 124 22.12 -2.13 -11.60
C ARG A 124 21.67 -1.68 -13.00
N ALA A 125 20.42 -2.00 -13.35
CA ALA A 125 19.85 -1.66 -14.64
C ALA A 125 18.93 -0.44 -14.52
N HIS A 126 19.09 0.51 -15.43
CA HIS A 126 18.15 1.60 -15.61
C HIS A 126 17.03 1.13 -16.55
N ILE A 127 15.80 1.28 -16.14
CA ILE A 127 14.62 0.92 -16.93
C ILE A 127 14.04 2.21 -17.50
N PHE A 128 14.00 2.29 -18.83
CA PHE A 128 13.36 3.39 -19.55
C PHE A 128 12.10 2.88 -20.23
N THR A 129 11.00 3.59 -20.06
CA THR A 129 9.71 3.28 -20.71
C THR A 129 9.24 4.46 -21.53
N SER A 130 8.54 4.22 -22.63
CA SER A 130 8.00 5.28 -23.48
C SER A 130 6.91 6.11 -22.78
N ASP A 131 6.33 5.59 -21.70
CA ASP A 131 5.27 6.25 -20.93
C ASP A 131 5.79 7.10 -19.76
N THR A 132 7.11 7.16 -19.58
CA THR A 132 7.69 7.98 -18.52
C THR A 132 7.49 9.45 -18.88
N ARG A 133 6.46 10.07 -18.32
CA ARG A 133 6.29 11.52 -18.34
C ARG A 133 7.36 12.11 -17.45
N ILE A 134 8.22 12.93 -18.04
CA ILE A 134 9.13 13.78 -17.29
C ILE A 134 8.26 14.89 -16.72
N GLU A 135 7.89 14.81 -15.45
CA GLU A 135 7.31 15.97 -14.76
C GLU A 135 8.48 16.90 -14.48
N GLU A 136 8.60 17.93 -15.31
CA GLU A 136 9.50 19.04 -15.05
C GLU A 136 8.94 19.85 -13.88
N ALA A 137 9.30 19.46 -12.67
CA ALA A 137 9.23 20.33 -11.53
C ALA A 137 10.60 21.01 -11.38
N ASP A 138 10.66 22.30 -11.66
CA ASP A 138 11.80 23.19 -11.39
C ASP A 138 13.15 22.82 -12.04
N GLY A 139 13.17 22.38 -13.29
CA GLY A 139 14.41 22.24 -14.06
C GLY A 139 15.36 21.14 -13.53
N CYS A 140 14.92 20.29 -12.67
CA CYS A 140 15.68 19.16 -12.15
C CYS A 140 15.19 17.87 -12.83
N THR A 141 16.04 17.23 -13.61
CA THR A 141 15.77 15.92 -14.21
C THR A 141 15.68 14.89 -13.10
N VAL A 142 14.47 14.42 -12.76
CA VAL A 142 14.30 13.36 -11.79
C VAL A 142 14.72 12.05 -12.45
N PHE A 143 15.94 11.62 -12.21
CA PHE A 143 16.37 10.27 -12.57
C PHE A 143 15.56 9.27 -11.75
N SER A 144 15.01 8.25 -12.41
CA SER A 144 14.38 7.13 -11.71
C SER A 144 15.37 6.58 -10.68
N SER A 145 14.97 6.55 -9.42
CA SER A 145 15.84 6.00 -8.38
C SER A 145 16.04 4.51 -8.64
N ASN A 146 17.29 4.03 -8.52
CA ASN A 146 17.62 2.59 -8.62
C ASN A 146 17.13 1.80 -7.37
N ARG A 147 16.41 2.45 -6.48
CA ARG A 147 15.89 1.86 -5.25
C ARG A 147 14.85 0.77 -5.56
N PRO A 148 14.73 -0.24 -4.70
CA PRO A 148 13.67 -1.22 -4.82
C PRO A 148 12.30 -0.55 -4.70
N THR A 149 11.32 -1.09 -5.41
CA THR A 149 9.93 -0.63 -5.36
C THR A 149 9.17 -1.44 -4.30
N ALA A 150 8.52 -0.76 -3.36
CA ALA A 150 7.61 -1.39 -2.42
C ALA A 150 6.19 -1.44 -2.97
N VAL A 151 5.51 -2.55 -2.71
CA VAL A 151 4.09 -2.75 -3.02
C VAL A 151 3.38 -3.16 -1.75
N VAL A 152 2.26 -2.52 -1.46
CA VAL A 152 1.42 -2.81 -0.30
C VAL A 152 0.05 -3.28 -0.78
N GLU A 153 -0.33 -4.48 -0.32
CA GLU A 153 -1.68 -5.01 -0.43
C GLU A 153 -2.32 -4.92 0.95
N ALA A 154 -3.39 -4.15 1.08
CA ALA A 154 -4.03 -3.90 2.36
C ALA A 154 -5.55 -4.03 2.25
N ASP A 155 -6.17 -4.55 3.29
CA ASP A 155 -7.61 -4.63 3.46
C ASP A 155 -8.01 -4.10 4.85
N ALA A 156 -9.16 -3.44 4.92
CA ALA A 156 -9.75 -2.98 6.16
C ALA A 156 -10.89 -3.93 6.54
N LEU A 157 -10.64 -4.77 7.54
CA LEU A 157 -11.68 -5.64 8.10
C LEU A 157 -12.54 -4.82 9.07
N ASN A 158 -13.85 -4.77 8.82
CA ASN A 158 -14.87 -4.14 9.68
C ASN A 158 -15.44 -5.15 10.68
#